data_ad1d601a63bfa3590a4b367f312b0b12
#
_entry.id   ad1d601a63bfa3590a4b367f312b0b12
#
_cell.length_a   1.000
_cell.length_b   1.000
_cell.length_c   1.000
_cell.angle_alpha   90.00
_cell.angle_beta   90.00
_cell.angle_gamma   90.00
#
_symmetry.space_group_name_H-M   'P 1'
#
loop_
_entity.id
_entity.type
_entity.pdbx_description
1 polymer ?
#
loop_
_entity_poly.entity_id
_entity_poly.type
_entity_poly.pdbx_seq_one_letter_code
_entity_poly.pdbx_strand_id
1 'polypeptide(L)'
;GPKVVEFNVRLGDPETEPLLSMVESPMAQIMAAAARGDLSGVDGLRFRRGAAVGVVMASEGYPASPVKGRRVDAPVDDEDVLHAGTRVEGDGLVTSGGRVLVVLGHGETLAGARADAYRRIDQLEVSGGFHRSDIARHAAELEAADEMADELAPQPKNSTNLTDGKFS
;
A
#
# COMPACT_ATOMS: atom_id res chain seq x y z
N GLY A 1 -13.26 3.02 -25.16
CA GLY A 1 -11.85 2.73 -24.97
C GLY A 1 -11.26 3.50 -23.80
N PRO A 2 -10.03 3.16 -23.35
CA PRO A 2 -9.37 3.86 -22.25
C PRO A 2 -9.15 5.33 -22.59
N LYS A 3 -9.26 6.18 -21.57
CA LYS A 3 -9.00 7.62 -21.68
C LYS A 3 -7.98 8.02 -20.61
N VAL A 4 -7.02 8.86 -21.01
CA VAL A 4 -6.08 9.44 -20.05
C VAL A 4 -6.82 10.48 -19.21
N VAL A 5 -6.69 10.36 -17.88
CA VAL A 5 -7.23 11.32 -16.92
C VAL A 5 -6.15 12.33 -16.54
N GLU A 6 -4.95 11.84 -16.15
CA GLU A 6 -3.79 12.66 -15.83
C GLU A 6 -2.48 11.88 -15.98
N PHE A 7 -1.36 12.59 -15.95
CA PHE A 7 -0.03 12.00 -15.82
C PHE A 7 0.58 12.38 -14.47
N ASN A 8 0.84 11.39 -13.62
CA ASN A 8 1.62 11.59 -12.40
C ASN A 8 3.11 11.41 -12.73
N VAL A 9 3.86 12.51 -12.71
CA VAL A 9 5.32 12.52 -12.96
C VAL A 9 6.14 12.53 -11.66
N ARG A 10 5.53 12.22 -10.55
CA ARG A 10 6.07 12.12 -9.20
C ARG A 10 5.38 10.96 -8.48
N LEU A 11 5.87 10.59 -7.31
CA LEU A 11 5.16 9.66 -6.43
C LEU A 11 3.79 10.24 -6.09
N GLY A 12 2.74 9.45 -6.27
CA GLY A 12 1.36 9.87 -6.03
C GLY A 12 0.96 9.74 -4.57
N ASP A 13 -0.19 10.29 -4.24
CA ASP A 13 -0.83 10.19 -2.93
C ASP A 13 -2.29 9.75 -3.18
N PRO A 14 -2.70 8.59 -2.68
CA PRO A 14 -2.13 7.81 -1.55
C PRO A 14 -1.32 6.55 -1.95
N GLU A 15 -0.78 6.43 -3.15
CA GLU A 15 -0.05 5.23 -3.55
C GLU A 15 1.39 5.17 -3.02
N THR A 16 1.97 6.30 -2.65
CA THR A 16 3.36 6.37 -2.13
C THR A 16 3.49 5.69 -0.78
N GLU A 17 2.53 5.83 0.08
CA GLU A 17 2.55 5.36 1.46
C GLU A 17 2.67 3.82 1.51
N PRO A 18 1.78 3.02 0.89
CA PRO A 18 1.94 1.57 0.88
C PRO A 18 3.17 1.12 0.08
N LEU A 19 3.56 1.83 -0.99
CA LEU A 19 4.76 1.51 -1.75
C LEU A 19 6.01 1.65 -0.87
N LEU A 20 6.20 2.79 -0.20
CA LEU A 20 7.39 3.04 0.62
C LEU A 20 7.43 2.16 1.87
N SER A 21 6.28 1.79 2.44
CA SER A 21 6.23 0.87 3.58
C SER A 21 6.78 -0.52 3.26
N MET A 22 6.80 -0.89 1.98
CA MET A 22 7.36 -2.17 1.51
C MET A 22 8.84 -2.08 1.15
N VAL A 23 9.44 -0.89 1.06
CA VAL A 23 10.85 -0.72 0.65
C VAL A 23 11.78 -0.96 1.85
N GLU A 24 12.74 -1.89 1.69
CA GLU A 24 13.81 -2.18 2.65
C GLU A 24 15.10 -1.40 2.36
N SER A 25 15.27 -0.96 1.11
CA SER A 25 16.46 -0.24 0.67
C SER A 25 16.51 1.18 1.26
N PRO A 26 17.70 1.76 1.49
CA PRO A 26 17.84 3.11 2.04
C PRO A 26 17.45 4.17 1.01
N MET A 27 16.15 4.43 0.87
CA MET A 27 15.55 5.23 -0.20
C MET A 27 16.15 6.62 -0.33
N ALA A 28 16.46 7.31 0.79
CA ALA A 28 17.07 8.63 0.78
C ALA A 28 18.47 8.60 0.12
N GLN A 29 19.26 7.55 0.35
CA GLN A 29 20.58 7.40 -0.27
C GLN A 29 20.47 7.14 -1.77
N ILE A 30 19.49 6.33 -2.18
CA ILE A 30 19.22 6.04 -3.59
C ILE A 30 18.77 7.31 -4.32
N MET A 31 17.84 8.07 -3.73
CA MET A 31 17.41 9.37 -4.29
C MET A 31 18.57 10.36 -4.40
N ALA A 32 19.43 10.41 -3.40
CA ALA A 32 20.62 11.27 -3.44
C ALA A 32 21.63 10.82 -4.52
N ALA A 33 21.81 9.53 -4.73
CA ALA A 33 22.62 8.98 -5.80
C ALA A 33 22.04 9.33 -7.19
N ALA A 34 20.75 9.14 -7.37
CA ALA A 34 20.03 9.50 -8.60
C ALA A 34 20.14 11.01 -8.90
N ALA A 35 20.01 11.87 -7.89
CA ALA A 35 20.15 13.32 -8.04
C ALA A 35 21.58 13.74 -8.45
N ARG A 36 22.59 12.96 -8.10
CA ARG A 36 23.98 13.16 -8.56
C ARG A 36 24.26 12.58 -9.95
N GLY A 37 23.31 11.82 -10.52
CA GLY A 37 23.46 11.13 -11.81
C GLY A 37 24.38 9.91 -11.75
N ASP A 38 24.62 9.34 -10.56
CA ASP A 38 25.48 8.19 -10.37
C ASP A 38 24.80 7.14 -9.48
N LEU A 39 24.35 6.06 -10.12
CA LEU A 39 23.74 4.89 -9.47
C LEU A 39 24.68 3.68 -9.42
N SER A 40 25.97 3.82 -9.76
CA SER A 40 26.91 2.71 -9.86
C SER A 40 27.13 1.97 -8.52
N GLY A 41 26.89 2.65 -7.39
CA GLY A 41 26.96 2.07 -6.04
C GLY A 41 25.61 1.62 -5.47
N VAL A 42 24.55 1.51 -6.29
CA VAL A 42 23.20 1.11 -5.86
C VAL A 42 22.91 -0.29 -6.34
N ASP A 43 22.70 -1.23 -5.40
CA ASP A 43 22.39 -2.64 -5.69
C ASP A 43 20.93 -2.88 -6.13
N GLY A 44 20.17 -1.82 -6.43
CA GLY A 44 18.76 -1.86 -6.76
C GLY A 44 17.85 -1.73 -5.54
N LEU A 45 16.55 -1.69 -5.80
CA LEU A 45 15.53 -1.63 -4.75
C LEU A 45 15.21 -3.03 -4.23
N ARG A 46 15.21 -3.19 -2.92
CA ARG A 46 14.71 -4.38 -2.24
C ARG A 46 13.38 -4.04 -1.57
N PHE A 47 12.47 -4.99 -1.69
CA PHE A 47 11.14 -4.91 -1.07
C PHE A 47 10.97 -6.09 -0.11
N ARG A 48 10.29 -5.86 1.01
CA ARG A 48 9.81 -6.96 1.85
C ARG A 48 8.80 -7.81 1.08
N ARG A 49 8.71 -9.08 1.45
CA ARG A 49 7.70 -9.99 0.86
C ARG A 49 6.31 -9.65 1.38
N GLY A 50 5.29 -10.02 0.58
CA GLY A 50 3.90 -9.81 0.91
C GLY A 50 3.29 -8.61 0.20
N ALA A 51 2.26 -8.06 0.78
CA ALA A 51 1.48 -6.96 0.23
C ALA A 51 1.25 -5.85 1.26
N ALA A 52 1.00 -4.64 0.78
CA ALA A 52 0.53 -3.52 1.59
C ALA A 52 -0.71 -2.89 0.95
N VAL A 53 -1.64 -2.44 1.77
CA VAL A 53 -2.86 -1.72 1.36
C VAL A 53 -2.97 -0.44 2.16
N GLY A 54 -3.11 0.70 1.48
CA GLY A 54 -3.38 1.99 2.10
C GLY A 54 -4.84 2.39 1.92
N VAL A 55 -5.52 2.72 3.02
CA VAL A 55 -6.91 3.20 3.01
C VAL A 55 -6.98 4.62 3.57
N VAL A 56 -7.54 5.53 2.78
CA VAL A 56 -7.73 6.92 3.19
C VAL A 56 -8.98 7.05 4.04
N MET A 57 -8.85 7.69 5.22
CA MET A 57 -9.95 8.23 5.99
C MET A 57 -10.12 9.72 5.64
N ALA A 58 -11.28 10.08 5.14
CA ALA A 58 -11.59 11.43 4.67
C ALA A 58 -12.53 12.16 5.65
N SER A 59 -12.43 13.49 5.67
CA SER A 59 -13.35 14.33 6.43
C SER A 59 -14.72 14.42 5.77
N GLU A 60 -15.73 14.72 6.55
CA GLU A 60 -17.07 15.04 6.08
C GLU A 60 -17.03 16.06 4.94
N GLY A 61 -17.80 15.79 3.87
CA GLY A 61 -17.91 16.69 2.71
C GLY A 61 -16.77 16.61 1.69
N TYR A 62 -15.75 15.78 1.92
CA TYR A 62 -14.70 15.54 0.92
C TYR A 62 -15.29 14.84 -0.33
N PRO A 63 -14.89 15.18 -1.57
CA PRO A 63 -13.84 16.16 -1.94
C PRO A 63 -14.35 17.61 -2.10
N ALA A 64 -15.67 17.84 -2.17
CA ALA A 64 -16.23 19.12 -2.58
C ALA A 64 -16.06 20.23 -1.54
N SER A 65 -16.36 19.94 -0.26
CA SER A 65 -16.35 20.91 0.83
C SER A 65 -15.91 20.25 2.15
N PRO A 66 -14.61 19.91 2.30
CA PRO A 66 -14.14 19.21 3.49
C PRO A 66 -14.34 20.02 4.78
N VAL A 67 -14.98 19.43 5.78
CA VAL A 67 -15.19 20.04 7.08
C VAL A 67 -13.91 19.90 7.91
N LYS A 68 -13.45 21.04 8.45
CA LYS A 68 -12.26 21.13 9.30
C LYS A 68 -12.63 21.32 10.77
N GLY A 69 -11.66 21.07 11.68
CA GLY A 69 -11.84 21.25 13.11
C GLY A 69 -12.64 20.13 13.79
N ARG A 70 -12.88 19.00 13.10
CA ARG A 70 -13.50 17.81 13.69
C ARG A 70 -12.47 17.01 14.46
N ARG A 71 -12.84 16.44 15.60
CA ARG A 71 -11.97 15.60 16.42
C ARG A 71 -11.46 14.40 15.65
N VAL A 72 -10.18 14.09 15.83
CA VAL A 72 -9.52 12.89 15.33
C VAL A 72 -8.97 12.15 16.54
N ASP A 73 -9.36 10.88 16.70
CA ASP A 73 -8.80 9.95 17.66
C ASP A 73 -7.95 8.92 16.92
N ALA A 74 -6.65 9.17 16.92
CA ALA A 74 -5.65 8.36 16.23
C ALA A 74 -4.29 8.50 16.91
N PRO A 75 -3.46 7.42 16.95
CA PRO A 75 -2.11 7.49 17.49
C PRO A 75 -1.24 8.42 16.63
N VAL A 76 -0.32 9.16 17.25
CA VAL A 76 0.62 10.04 16.55
C VAL A 76 1.96 9.37 16.22
N ASP A 77 2.26 8.25 16.88
CA ASP A 77 3.54 7.53 16.78
C ASP A 77 3.37 6.11 16.20
N ASP A 78 2.33 5.87 15.40
CA ASP A 78 2.11 4.60 14.70
C ASP A 78 2.58 4.73 13.25
N GLU A 79 3.55 3.91 12.84
CA GLU A 79 4.13 3.92 11.49
C GLU A 79 3.11 3.55 10.41
N ASP A 80 2.02 2.87 10.77
CA ASP A 80 0.96 2.44 9.87
C ASP A 80 -0.27 3.38 9.89
N VAL A 81 -0.23 4.46 10.68
CA VAL A 81 -1.29 5.49 10.73
C VAL A 81 -0.70 6.85 10.37
N LEU A 82 -0.75 7.19 9.09
CA LEU A 82 -0.09 8.39 8.57
C LEU A 82 -1.04 9.59 8.59
N HIS A 83 -0.56 10.69 9.16
CA HIS A 83 -1.31 11.95 9.28
C HIS A 83 -1.16 12.80 8.02
N ALA A 84 -2.21 12.88 7.20
CA ALA A 84 -2.25 13.67 5.96
C ALA A 84 -2.86 15.07 6.20
N GLY A 85 -4.05 15.12 6.79
CA GLY A 85 -4.79 16.38 7.01
C GLY A 85 -5.25 16.54 8.44
N THR A 86 -4.33 16.42 9.39
CA THR A 86 -4.56 16.67 10.82
C THR A 86 -3.76 17.87 11.31
N ARG A 87 -4.15 18.44 12.43
CA ARG A 87 -3.38 19.42 13.20
C ARG A 87 -3.68 19.27 14.69
N VAL A 88 -2.75 19.69 15.51
CA VAL A 88 -2.97 19.82 16.96
C VAL A 88 -3.79 21.07 17.23
N GLU A 89 -4.83 20.94 18.07
CA GLU A 89 -5.65 22.05 18.54
C GLU A 89 -6.03 21.79 20.02
N GLY A 90 -5.54 22.64 20.91
CA GLY A 90 -5.63 22.38 22.35
C GLY A 90 -4.81 21.15 22.73
N ASP A 91 -5.45 20.18 23.35
CA ASP A 91 -4.90 18.92 23.83
C ASP A 91 -5.18 17.74 22.89
N GLY A 92 -5.73 17.97 21.71
CA GLY A 92 -6.16 16.93 20.79
C GLY A 92 -5.82 17.18 19.33
N LEU A 93 -6.16 16.19 18.50
CA LEU A 93 -6.05 16.28 17.05
C LEU A 93 -7.39 16.63 16.43
N VAL A 94 -7.33 17.47 15.39
CA VAL A 94 -8.50 17.82 14.59
C VAL A 94 -8.21 17.73 13.09
N THR A 95 -9.28 17.60 12.28
CA THR A 95 -9.17 17.63 10.83
C THR A 95 -8.72 19.01 10.35
N SER A 96 -7.76 19.05 9.41
CA SER A 96 -7.27 20.28 8.77
C SER A 96 -7.33 20.22 7.24
N GLY A 97 -7.62 19.04 6.69
CA GLY A 97 -7.71 18.78 5.26
C GLY A 97 -8.85 17.82 4.90
N GLY A 98 -8.97 17.50 3.61
CA GLY A 98 -9.97 16.57 3.09
C GLY A 98 -9.60 15.10 3.31
N ARG A 99 -8.37 14.70 2.97
CA ARG A 99 -7.79 13.41 3.36
C ARG A 99 -7.13 13.60 4.72
N VAL A 100 -7.57 12.86 5.71
CA VAL A 100 -7.22 13.09 7.14
C VAL A 100 -6.12 12.14 7.56
N LEU A 101 -6.33 10.84 7.35
CA LEU A 101 -5.39 9.78 7.65
C LEU A 101 -5.22 8.87 6.43
N VAL A 102 -4.05 8.25 6.31
CA VAL A 102 -3.83 7.06 5.48
C VAL A 102 -3.46 5.92 6.42
N VAL A 103 -4.28 4.88 6.43
CA VAL A 103 -4.07 3.71 7.29
C VAL A 103 -3.53 2.58 6.45
N LEU A 104 -2.34 2.10 6.83
CA LEU A 104 -1.67 0.99 6.16
C LEU A 104 -2.03 -0.33 6.83
N GLY A 105 -2.16 -1.35 6.02
CA GLY A 105 -2.23 -2.73 6.46
C GLY A 105 -1.23 -3.57 5.68
N HIS A 106 -0.67 -4.58 6.34
CA HIS A 106 0.34 -5.49 5.79
C HIS A 106 -0.12 -6.93 5.89
N GLY A 107 0.31 -7.77 4.94
CA GLY A 107 -0.01 -9.19 4.94
C GLY A 107 0.84 -9.97 3.94
N GLU A 108 0.77 -11.29 4.00
CA GLU A 108 1.40 -12.16 3.00
C GLU A 108 0.69 -12.06 1.64
N THR A 109 -0.61 -11.77 1.65
CA THR A 109 -1.48 -11.60 0.48
C THR A 109 -2.17 -10.23 0.52
N LEU A 110 -2.71 -9.78 -0.62
CA LEU A 110 -3.53 -8.57 -0.68
C LEU A 110 -4.79 -8.68 0.21
N ALA A 111 -5.40 -9.86 0.28
CA ALA A 111 -6.53 -10.10 1.17
C ALA A 111 -6.14 -9.91 2.66
N GLY A 112 -4.99 -10.42 3.07
CA GLY A 112 -4.44 -10.25 4.42
C GLY A 112 -4.12 -8.80 4.73
N ALA A 113 -3.41 -8.12 3.83
CA ALA A 113 -3.07 -6.70 3.97
C ALA A 113 -4.32 -5.82 4.06
N ARG A 114 -5.32 -6.11 3.22
CA ARG A 114 -6.61 -5.42 3.27
C ARG A 114 -7.32 -5.62 4.61
N ALA A 115 -7.41 -6.84 5.09
CA ALA A 115 -8.03 -7.16 6.37
C ALA A 115 -7.34 -6.44 7.53
N ASP A 116 -6.01 -6.35 7.51
CA ASP A 116 -5.23 -5.62 8.51
C ASP A 116 -5.52 -4.12 8.49
N ALA A 117 -5.54 -3.48 7.32
CA ALA A 117 -5.86 -2.06 7.18
C ALA A 117 -7.24 -1.72 7.77
N TYR A 118 -8.27 -2.50 7.43
CA TYR A 118 -9.63 -2.25 7.94
C TYR A 118 -9.76 -2.54 9.42
N ARG A 119 -9.09 -3.56 9.96
CA ARG A 119 -9.03 -3.84 11.39
C ARG A 119 -8.41 -2.69 12.19
N ARG A 120 -7.39 -2.00 11.63
CA ARG A 120 -6.80 -0.80 12.23
C ARG A 120 -7.77 0.38 12.17
N ILE A 121 -8.45 0.59 11.05
CA ILE A 121 -9.45 1.64 10.89
C ILE A 121 -10.57 1.54 11.92
N ASP A 122 -11.00 0.32 12.26
CA ASP A 122 -12.04 0.08 13.27
C ASP A 122 -11.63 0.56 14.69
N GLN A 123 -10.35 0.84 14.92
CA GLN A 123 -9.80 1.35 16.18
C GLN A 123 -9.62 2.87 16.18
N LEU A 124 -9.90 3.54 15.07
CA LEU A 124 -9.68 4.96 14.88
C LEU A 124 -11.02 5.70 14.72
N GLU A 125 -11.03 6.99 15.08
CA GLU A 125 -12.18 7.84 14.86
C GLU A 125 -11.79 9.16 14.20
N VAL A 126 -12.48 9.48 13.10
CA VAL A 126 -12.51 10.82 12.52
C VAL A 126 -13.96 11.28 12.58
N SER A 127 -14.28 12.20 13.49
CA SER A 127 -15.66 12.62 13.74
C SER A 127 -16.31 13.18 12.48
N GLY A 128 -17.42 12.54 12.03
CA GLY A 128 -18.11 12.84 10.78
C GLY A 128 -17.35 12.43 9.53
N GLY A 129 -16.19 11.77 9.67
CA GLY A 129 -15.41 11.28 8.55
C GLY A 129 -15.92 9.96 7.98
N PHE A 130 -15.31 9.54 6.88
CA PHE A 130 -15.65 8.29 6.20
C PHE A 130 -14.44 7.69 5.50
N HIS A 131 -14.55 6.44 5.13
CA HIS A 131 -13.62 5.74 4.24
C HIS A 131 -14.38 4.83 3.27
N ARG A 132 -13.74 4.44 2.18
CA ARG A 132 -14.30 3.43 1.27
C ARG A 132 -14.09 2.04 1.84
N SER A 133 -15.07 1.17 1.68
CA SER A 133 -15.01 -0.23 2.15
C SER A 133 -14.54 -1.23 1.10
N ASP A 134 -14.25 -0.77 -0.13
CA ASP A 134 -13.94 -1.61 -1.29
C ASP A 134 -12.48 -1.51 -1.78
N ILE A 135 -11.61 -0.77 -1.06
CA ILE A 135 -10.19 -0.62 -1.43
C ILE A 135 -9.52 -2.00 -1.48
N ALA A 136 -8.79 -2.24 -2.56
CA ALA A 136 -8.08 -3.49 -2.87
C ALA A 136 -8.94 -4.77 -2.96
N ARG A 137 -10.29 -4.69 -2.86
CA ARG A 137 -11.16 -5.87 -2.89
C ARG A 137 -10.98 -6.67 -4.16
N HIS A 138 -11.14 -6.01 -5.31
CA HIS A 138 -11.07 -6.70 -6.60
C HIS A 138 -9.67 -7.26 -6.89
N ALA A 139 -8.62 -6.54 -6.51
CA ALA A 139 -7.24 -7.02 -6.68
C ALA A 139 -6.97 -8.26 -5.81
N ALA A 140 -7.48 -8.29 -4.57
CA ALA A 140 -7.37 -9.45 -3.70
C ALA A 140 -8.16 -10.67 -4.21
N GLU A 141 -9.33 -10.44 -4.83
CA GLU A 141 -10.11 -11.51 -5.47
C GLU A 141 -9.39 -12.09 -6.70
N LEU A 142 -8.72 -11.26 -7.49
CA LEU A 142 -7.91 -11.70 -8.63
C LEU A 142 -6.68 -12.49 -8.18
N GLU A 143 -5.93 -11.98 -7.19
CA GLU A 143 -4.77 -12.69 -6.61
C GLU A 143 -5.16 -14.10 -6.14
N ALA A 144 -6.24 -14.23 -5.38
CA ALA A 144 -6.73 -15.52 -4.91
C ALA A 144 -7.17 -16.46 -6.04
N ALA A 145 -7.74 -15.91 -7.13
CA ALA A 145 -8.13 -16.72 -8.29
C ALA A 145 -6.90 -17.22 -9.06
N ASP A 146 -5.87 -16.41 -9.20
CA ASP A 146 -4.60 -16.77 -9.86
C ASP A 146 -3.85 -17.86 -9.05
N GLU A 147 -3.78 -17.74 -7.72
CA GLU A 147 -3.19 -18.76 -6.84
C GLU A 147 -3.90 -20.11 -6.99
N MET A 148 -5.25 -20.11 -6.99
CA MET A 148 -6.03 -21.33 -7.21
C MET A 148 -5.79 -21.94 -8.59
N ALA A 149 -5.62 -21.13 -9.62
CA ALA A 149 -5.35 -21.60 -10.98
C ALA A 149 -3.96 -22.26 -11.07
N ASP A 150 -2.96 -21.69 -10.41
CA ASP A 150 -1.59 -22.22 -10.36
C ASP A 150 -1.53 -23.55 -9.57
N GLU A 151 -2.28 -23.68 -8.48
CA GLU A 151 -2.39 -24.95 -7.73
C GLU A 151 -3.05 -26.08 -8.53
N LEU A 152 -4.00 -25.74 -9.40
CA LEU A 152 -4.72 -26.70 -10.25
C LEU A 152 -3.97 -27.02 -11.54
N ALA A 153 -2.93 -26.25 -11.88
CA ALA A 153 -2.13 -26.49 -13.07
C ALA A 153 -1.39 -27.84 -12.99
N PRO A 154 -1.42 -28.69 -14.05
CA PRO A 154 -0.73 -29.95 -14.03
C PRO A 154 0.77 -29.74 -13.87
N GLN A 155 1.35 -30.33 -12.83
CA GLN A 155 2.79 -30.29 -12.56
C GLN A 155 3.55 -30.80 -13.78
N PRO A 156 4.63 -30.12 -14.21
CA PRO A 156 5.44 -30.59 -15.32
C PRO A 156 5.96 -31.98 -14.99
N LYS A 157 5.64 -32.96 -15.84
CA LYS A 157 6.16 -34.33 -15.70
C LYS A 157 7.68 -34.25 -15.77
N ASN A 158 8.35 -34.54 -14.65
CA ASN A 158 9.80 -34.69 -14.60
C ASN A 158 10.19 -35.71 -15.65
N SER A 159 10.77 -35.27 -16.75
CA SER A 159 11.44 -36.12 -17.76
C SER A 159 12.83 -36.45 -17.25
N THR A 160 12.89 -37.19 -16.16
CA THR A 160 14.11 -37.93 -15.77
C THR A 160 13.94 -39.34 -16.24
N ASN A 161 14.56 -39.69 -17.39
CA ASN A 161 15.24 -40.95 -17.66
C ASN A 161 15.63 -41.01 -19.14
N LEU A 162 16.78 -40.46 -19.43
CA LEU A 162 17.60 -40.85 -20.57
C LEU A 162 19.04 -40.97 -20.09
N THR A 163 19.31 -42.00 -19.29
CA THR A 163 20.64 -42.54 -19.12
C THR A 163 20.53 -44.03 -19.41
N ASP A 164 21.31 -44.43 -20.34
CA ASP A 164 22.00 -45.68 -20.54
C ASP A 164 21.89 -46.17 -21.99
N GLY A 165 22.68 -45.58 -22.84
CA GLY A 165 23.16 -46.13 -24.08
C GLY A 165 24.62 -46.51 -23.91
N LYS A 166 24.89 -47.74 -23.42
CA LYS A 166 26.20 -48.42 -23.53
C LYS A 166 26.57 -48.48 -24.99
N PHE A 167 27.72 -47.96 -25.33
CA PHE A 167 28.48 -48.38 -26.51
C PHE A 167 29.77 -49.09 -26.05
N SER A 168 29.83 -50.34 -26.43
CA SER A 168 31.02 -51.20 -26.38
C SER A 168 32.03 -50.79 -27.45
#